data_5f262d0d128bb5bcd029c645b79e738f
#
_entry.id   5f262d0d128bb5bcd029c645b79e738f
#
_cell.length_a   1.000
_cell.length_b   1.000
_cell.length_c   1.000
_cell.angle_alpha   90.00
_cell.angle_beta   90.00
_cell.angle_gamma   90.00
#
_symmetry.space_group_name_H-M   'P 1'
#
loop_
_entity.id
_entity.type
_entity.pdbx_description
1 polymer ?
#
loop_
_entity_poly.entity_id
_entity_poly.type
_entity_poly.pdbx_seq_one_letter_code
_entity_poly.pdbx_strand_id
1 'polypeptide(L)'
;VETPGERIKEVLELVGLYARRRDLVRSFSRGMQQRLAIARAVLHEPQILLFDEPHTGLDQDAAAMLDGVLRTITAGGRTVVMTSHDLLRAARLADRVDILSKGVIAASIPGGDVDPVELSELYRQVTHD
;
A
#
# COMPACT_ATOMS: atom_id res chain seq x y z
N VAL A 1 -6.95 -19.16 20.88
CA VAL A 1 -7.04 -17.68 20.86
C VAL A 1 -5.64 -17.11 20.95
N GLU A 2 -5.27 -16.29 19.98
CA GLU A 2 -3.98 -15.66 19.91
C GLU A 2 -3.83 -14.61 21.01
N THR A 3 -2.68 -14.59 21.72
CA THR A 3 -2.41 -13.57 22.72
C THR A 3 -2.03 -12.25 22.06
N PRO A 4 -2.20 -11.09 22.74
CA PRO A 4 -1.75 -9.81 22.20
C PRO A 4 -0.27 -9.78 21.82
N GLY A 5 0.60 -10.42 22.63
CA GLY A 5 2.02 -10.49 22.33
C GLY A 5 2.34 -11.29 21.07
N GLU A 6 1.63 -12.39 20.84
CA GLU A 6 1.77 -13.20 19.63
C GLU A 6 1.32 -12.43 18.39
N ARG A 7 0.21 -11.69 18.50
CA ARG A 7 -0.30 -10.87 17.39
C ARG A 7 0.65 -9.73 17.05
N ILE A 8 1.21 -9.05 18.04
CA ILE A 8 2.20 -7.98 17.83
C ILE A 8 3.42 -8.53 17.10
N LYS A 9 3.93 -9.69 17.55
CA LYS A 9 5.06 -10.35 16.90
C LYS A 9 4.75 -10.64 15.43
N GLU A 10 3.60 -11.22 15.17
CA GLU A 10 3.15 -11.57 13.82
C GLU A 10 3.12 -10.36 12.89
N VAL A 11 2.53 -9.23 13.31
CA VAL A 11 2.45 -8.05 12.47
C VAL A 11 3.81 -7.36 12.30
N LEU A 12 4.66 -7.38 13.32
CA LEU A 12 6.02 -6.83 13.20
C LEU A 12 6.88 -7.69 12.26
N GLU A 13 6.71 -9.00 12.28
CA GLU A 13 7.37 -9.89 11.31
C GLU A 13 6.86 -9.64 9.89
N LEU A 14 5.55 -9.47 9.71
CA LEU A 14 4.94 -9.16 8.42
C LEU A 14 5.57 -7.93 7.76
N VAL A 15 5.81 -6.87 8.53
CA VAL A 15 6.39 -5.63 8.02
C VAL A 15 7.92 -5.57 8.12
N GLY A 16 8.56 -6.66 8.59
CA GLY A 16 10.02 -6.75 8.66
C GLY A 16 10.66 -5.92 9.76
N LEU A 17 9.94 -5.63 10.84
CA LEU A 17 10.42 -4.78 11.93
C LEU A 17 10.61 -5.50 13.26
N TYR A 18 10.38 -6.80 13.33
CA TYR A 18 10.45 -7.51 14.59
C TYR A 18 11.85 -7.42 15.24
N ALA A 19 12.92 -7.49 14.46
CA ALA A 19 14.29 -7.35 14.95
C ALA A 19 14.58 -5.96 15.57
N ARG A 20 13.79 -4.95 15.20
CA ARG A 20 13.93 -3.57 15.65
C ARG A 20 12.87 -3.18 16.70
N ARG A 21 12.15 -4.15 17.26
CA ARG A 21 10.99 -3.91 18.14
C ARG A 21 11.30 -3.13 19.42
N ARG A 22 12.55 -3.12 19.85
CA ARG A 22 13.00 -2.42 21.06
C ARG A 22 13.64 -1.07 20.76
N ASP A 23 13.83 -0.75 19.49
CA ASP A 23 14.41 0.53 19.10
C ASP A 23 13.37 1.64 19.18
N LEU A 24 13.85 2.85 19.40
CA LEU A 24 12.98 4.03 19.42
C LEU A 24 12.52 4.35 17.99
N VAL A 25 11.23 4.64 17.83
CA VAL A 25 10.64 4.98 16.51
C VAL A 25 11.34 6.19 15.89
N ARG A 26 11.80 7.14 16.69
CA ARG A 26 12.55 8.30 16.19
C ARG A 26 13.86 7.94 15.48
N SER A 27 14.38 6.72 15.70
CA SER A 27 15.57 6.22 15.00
C SER A 27 15.23 5.53 13.66
N PHE A 28 13.93 5.36 13.37
CA PHE A 28 13.48 4.66 12.18
C PHE A 28 13.61 5.53 10.93
N SER A 29 14.01 4.89 9.81
CA SER A 29 13.93 5.52 8.50
C SER A 29 12.45 5.79 8.15
N ARG A 30 12.23 6.61 7.12
CA ARG A 30 10.88 6.90 6.63
C ARG A 30 10.16 5.61 6.20
N GLY A 31 10.85 4.72 5.50
CA GLY A 31 10.29 3.41 5.11
C GLY A 31 9.92 2.56 6.30
N MET A 32 10.74 2.54 7.33
CA MET A 32 10.44 1.81 8.56
C MET A 32 9.22 2.40 9.28
N GLN A 33 9.12 3.73 9.36
CA GLN A 33 7.97 4.41 9.95
C GLN A 33 6.69 4.10 9.19
N GLN A 34 6.75 4.07 7.86
CA GLN A 34 5.60 3.75 7.02
C GLN A 34 5.16 2.30 7.23
N ARG A 35 6.10 1.37 7.29
CA ARG A 35 5.78 -0.04 7.56
C ARG A 35 5.21 -0.24 8.96
N LEU A 36 5.69 0.51 9.95
CA LEU A 36 5.12 0.48 11.29
C LEU A 36 3.68 0.97 11.31
N ALA A 37 3.38 2.03 10.55
CA ALA A 37 2.02 2.55 10.42
C ALA A 37 1.08 1.49 9.82
N ILE A 38 1.56 0.72 8.85
CA ILE A 38 0.80 -0.38 8.25
C ILE A 38 0.59 -1.51 9.25
N ALA A 39 1.61 -1.86 10.03
CA ALA A 39 1.49 -2.85 11.09
C ALA A 39 0.39 -2.47 12.10
N ARG A 40 0.32 -1.19 12.48
CA ARG A 40 -0.76 -0.68 13.34
C ARG A 40 -2.13 -0.82 12.69
N ALA A 41 -2.23 -0.54 11.41
CA ALA A 41 -3.50 -0.63 10.69
C ALA A 41 -4.01 -2.07 10.61
N VAL A 42 -3.13 -3.06 10.45
CA VAL A 42 -3.53 -4.47 10.33
C VAL A 42 -3.65 -5.21 11.66
N LEU A 43 -3.19 -4.59 12.75
CA LEU A 43 -3.15 -5.24 14.07
C LEU A 43 -4.50 -5.80 14.50
N HIS A 44 -5.58 -5.08 14.23
CA HIS A 44 -6.96 -5.45 14.60
C HIS A 44 -7.69 -6.25 13.54
N GLU A 45 -6.98 -6.73 12.53
CA GLU A 45 -7.51 -7.57 11.44
C GLU A 45 -8.71 -6.95 10.69
N PRO A 46 -8.64 -5.67 10.26
CA PRO A 46 -9.74 -5.08 9.52
C PRO A 46 -9.89 -5.74 8.15
N GLN A 47 -11.12 -5.79 7.65
CA GLN A 47 -11.41 -6.34 6.32
C GLN A 47 -11.00 -5.37 5.22
N ILE A 48 -11.05 -4.07 5.49
CA ILE A 48 -10.74 -3.02 4.52
C ILE A 48 -9.71 -2.07 5.14
N LEU A 49 -8.63 -1.81 4.40
CA LEU A 49 -7.57 -0.88 4.79
C LEU A 49 -7.51 0.25 3.80
N LEU A 50 -7.42 1.48 4.31
CA LEU A 50 -7.30 2.69 3.51
C LEU A 50 -5.94 3.32 3.76
N PHE A 51 -5.16 3.49 2.69
CA PHE A 51 -3.84 4.12 2.77
C PHE A 51 -3.77 5.30 1.80
N ASP A 52 -3.32 6.44 2.30
CA ASP A 52 -3.13 7.64 1.48
C ASP A 52 -1.66 7.76 1.11
N GLU A 53 -1.36 7.52 -0.17
CA GLU A 53 -0.02 7.61 -0.76
C GLU A 53 1.07 6.92 0.07
N PRO A 54 0.94 5.63 0.38
CA PRO A 54 1.86 4.96 1.30
C PRO A 54 3.30 4.86 0.77
N HIS A 55 3.52 5.00 -0.53
CA HIS A 55 4.85 4.91 -1.15
C HIS A 55 5.59 6.26 -1.22
N THR A 56 4.93 7.36 -0.92
CA THR A 56 5.52 8.70 -1.08
C THR A 56 6.75 8.87 -0.19
N GLY A 57 7.84 9.30 -0.80
CA GLY A 57 9.10 9.56 -0.10
C GLY A 57 9.93 8.32 0.21
N LEU A 58 9.52 7.14 -0.25
CA LEU A 58 10.30 5.91 -0.10
C LEU A 58 11.28 5.75 -1.26
N ASP A 59 12.47 5.22 -0.98
CA ASP A 59 13.39 4.78 -2.03
C ASP A 59 12.85 3.50 -2.69
N GLN A 60 13.52 3.03 -3.74
CA GLN A 60 13.07 1.85 -4.49
C GLN A 60 12.99 0.60 -3.64
N ASP A 61 13.97 0.37 -2.77
CA ASP A 61 14.00 -0.82 -1.93
C ASP A 61 12.88 -0.81 -0.89
N ALA A 62 12.67 0.33 -0.23
CA ALA A 62 11.58 0.49 0.72
C ALA A 62 10.21 0.37 0.06
N ALA A 63 10.06 0.95 -1.14
CA ALA A 63 8.81 0.84 -1.90
C ALA A 63 8.51 -0.59 -2.33
N ALA A 64 9.52 -1.33 -2.80
CA ALA A 64 9.37 -2.75 -3.17
C ALA A 64 8.99 -3.60 -1.96
N MET A 65 9.57 -3.32 -0.82
CA MET A 65 9.25 -4.01 0.43
C MET A 65 7.82 -3.75 0.86
N LEU A 66 7.36 -2.52 0.74
CA LEU A 66 5.97 -2.15 1.01
C LEU A 66 5.01 -2.86 0.06
N ASP A 67 5.34 -2.96 -1.23
CA ASP A 67 4.52 -3.71 -2.20
C ASP A 67 4.34 -5.16 -1.75
N GLY A 68 5.41 -5.79 -1.28
CA GLY A 68 5.35 -7.16 -0.76
C GLY A 68 4.42 -7.29 0.44
N VAL A 69 4.45 -6.34 1.35
CA VAL A 69 3.54 -6.31 2.51
C VAL A 69 2.09 -6.18 2.07
N LEU A 70 1.81 -5.27 1.14
CA LEU A 70 0.45 -5.06 0.62
C LEU A 70 -0.08 -6.30 -0.09
N ARG A 71 0.75 -6.99 -0.88
CA ARG A 71 0.37 -8.25 -1.52
C ARG A 71 0.06 -9.35 -0.50
N THR A 72 0.82 -9.43 0.56
CA THR A 72 0.57 -10.40 1.63
C THR A 72 -0.77 -10.14 2.31
N ILE A 73 -1.09 -8.88 2.58
CA ILE A 73 -2.36 -8.48 3.19
C ILE A 73 -3.53 -8.89 2.28
N THR A 74 -3.46 -8.58 0.99
CA THR A 74 -4.54 -8.91 0.05
C THR A 74 -4.65 -10.40 -0.23
N ALA A 75 -3.54 -11.13 -0.27
CA ALA A 75 -3.55 -12.59 -0.38
C ALA A 75 -4.24 -13.26 0.81
N GLY A 76 -4.26 -12.61 1.97
CA GLY A 76 -5.01 -13.05 3.14
C GLY A 76 -6.51 -12.77 3.09
N GLY A 77 -7.02 -12.25 1.98
CA GLY A 77 -8.45 -12.01 1.78
C GLY A 77 -8.93 -10.62 2.18
N ARG A 78 -8.01 -9.72 2.52
CA ARG A 78 -8.37 -8.34 2.88
C ARG A 78 -8.32 -7.43 1.67
N THR A 79 -9.10 -6.36 1.73
CA THR A 79 -9.14 -5.35 0.67
C THR A 79 -8.29 -4.14 1.09
N VAL A 80 -7.41 -3.72 0.20
CA VAL A 80 -6.61 -2.50 0.36
C VAL A 80 -7.08 -1.48 -0.68
N VAL A 81 -7.42 -0.29 -0.22
CA VAL A 81 -7.69 0.87 -1.08
C VAL A 81 -6.59 1.88 -0.80
N MET A 82 -5.88 2.29 -1.82
CA MET A 82 -4.81 3.28 -1.64
C MET A 82 -4.82 4.32 -2.74
N THR A 83 -4.34 5.50 -2.42
CA THR A 83 -4.07 6.53 -3.40
C THR A 83 -2.63 6.46 -3.87
N SER A 84 -2.37 6.86 -5.11
CA SER A 84 -1.02 6.89 -5.67
C SER A 84 -0.95 7.84 -6.85
N HIS A 85 0.19 8.50 -7.01
CA HIS A 85 0.53 9.25 -8.22
C HIS A 85 1.42 8.44 -9.17
N ASP A 86 1.89 7.28 -8.73
CA ASP A 86 2.75 6.40 -9.51
C ASP A 86 1.89 5.46 -10.36
N LEU A 87 1.67 5.84 -11.62
CA LEU A 87 0.82 5.08 -12.53
C LEU A 87 1.41 3.71 -12.89
N LEU A 88 2.74 3.61 -12.99
CA LEU A 88 3.42 2.35 -13.25
C LEU A 88 3.19 1.35 -12.11
N ARG A 89 3.34 1.83 -10.88
CA ARG A 89 3.10 1.00 -9.69
C ARG A 89 1.64 0.62 -9.56
N ALA A 90 0.73 1.56 -9.80
CA ALA A 90 -0.71 1.28 -9.78
C ALA A 90 -1.07 0.19 -10.79
N ALA A 91 -0.54 0.26 -12.00
CA ALA A 91 -0.80 -0.74 -13.03
C ALA A 91 -0.33 -2.14 -12.64
N ARG A 92 0.79 -2.23 -11.91
CA ARG A 92 1.39 -3.53 -11.52
C ARG A 92 0.78 -4.12 -10.26
N LEU A 93 0.44 -3.25 -9.30
CA LEU A 93 0.08 -3.67 -7.95
C LEU A 93 -1.42 -3.86 -7.76
N ALA A 94 -2.24 -3.03 -8.40
CA ALA A 94 -3.68 -2.98 -8.16
C ALA A 94 -4.45 -4.00 -8.97
N ASP A 95 -5.52 -4.54 -8.39
CA ASP A 95 -6.51 -5.37 -9.10
C ASP A 95 -7.51 -4.50 -9.87
N ARG A 96 -7.70 -3.26 -9.43
CA ARG A 96 -8.53 -2.26 -10.11
C ARG A 96 -7.94 -0.88 -9.86
N VAL A 97 -7.95 -0.05 -10.89
CA VAL A 97 -7.50 1.33 -10.83
C VAL A 97 -8.67 2.25 -11.15
N ASP A 98 -8.99 3.14 -10.22
CA ASP A 98 -10.01 4.19 -10.40
C ASP A 98 -9.29 5.53 -10.52
N ILE A 99 -9.63 6.30 -11.54
CA ILE A 99 -9.07 7.64 -11.76
C ILE A 99 -10.08 8.67 -11.26
N LEU A 100 -9.67 9.45 -10.27
CA LEU A 100 -10.48 10.55 -9.74
C LEU A 100 -10.11 11.84 -10.45
N SER A 101 -11.13 12.57 -10.88
CA SER A 101 -10.97 13.90 -11.46
C SER A 101 -12.19 14.77 -11.07
N LYS A 102 -11.90 15.95 -10.53
CA LYS A 102 -12.94 16.94 -10.18
C LYS A 102 -14.06 16.37 -9.30
N GLY A 103 -13.67 15.53 -8.34
CA GLY A 103 -14.60 14.97 -7.36
C GLY A 103 -15.41 13.75 -7.81
N VAL A 104 -15.14 13.22 -9.00
CA VAL A 104 -15.82 12.03 -9.52
C VAL A 104 -14.83 10.98 -9.99
N ILE A 105 -15.30 9.73 -10.04
CA ILE A 105 -14.54 8.65 -10.69
C ILE A 105 -14.71 8.80 -12.19
N ALA A 106 -13.67 9.29 -12.88
CA ALA A 106 -13.71 9.56 -14.32
C ALA A 106 -13.47 8.29 -15.14
N ALA A 107 -12.77 7.31 -14.60
CA ALA A 107 -12.53 6.03 -15.27
C ALA A 107 -12.24 4.95 -14.22
N SER A 108 -12.62 3.72 -14.54
CA SER A 108 -12.34 2.55 -13.71
C SER A 108 -11.90 1.41 -14.63
N ILE A 109 -10.71 0.88 -14.41
CA ILE A 109 -10.12 -0.16 -15.27
C ILE A 109 -9.58 -1.32 -14.43
N PRO A 110 -9.60 -2.56 -14.95
CA PRO A 110 -8.92 -3.68 -14.30
C PRO A 110 -7.41 -3.40 -14.23
N GLY A 111 -6.80 -3.72 -13.09
CA GLY A 111 -5.35 -3.69 -12.94
C GLY A 111 -4.71 -5.03 -13.34
N GLY A 112 -3.41 -5.15 -13.03
CA GLY A 112 -2.65 -6.37 -13.28
C GLY A 112 -2.11 -6.49 -14.69
N ASP A 113 -3.00 -6.49 -15.69
CA ASP A 113 -2.63 -6.63 -17.09
C ASP A 113 -2.72 -5.33 -17.89
N VAL A 114 -3.02 -4.21 -17.25
CA VAL A 114 -3.10 -2.93 -17.96
C VAL A 114 -1.70 -2.45 -18.35
N ASP A 115 -1.55 -2.02 -19.61
CA ASP A 115 -0.31 -1.41 -20.07
C ASP A 115 -0.12 -0.05 -19.38
N PRO A 116 1.03 0.18 -18.72
CA PRO A 116 1.30 1.47 -18.08
C PRO A 116 1.20 2.67 -19.02
N VAL A 117 1.54 2.50 -20.29
CA VAL A 117 1.42 3.57 -21.30
C VAL A 117 -0.05 3.88 -21.57
N GLU A 118 -0.88 2.86 -21.71
CA GLU A 118 -2.32 3.03 -21.89
C GLU A 118 -2.95 3.71 -20.69
N LEU A 119 -2.55 3.32 -19.48
CA LEU A 119 -3.02 3.95 -18.25
C LEU A 119 -2.62 5.43 -18.18
N SER A 120 -1.38 5.75 -18.54
CA SER A 120 -0.91 7.14 -18.58
C SER A 120 -1.70 8.00 -19.57
N GLU A 121 -2.00 7.45 -20.75
CA GLU A 121 -2.80 8.15 -21.75
C GLU A 121 -4.24 8.38 -21.28
N LEU A 122 -4.85 7.35 -20.71
CA LEU A 122 -6.20 7.46 -20.15
C LEU A 122 -6.24 8.51 -19.03
N TYR A 123 -5.28 8.46 -18.12
CA TYR A 123 -5.16 9.44 -17.04
C TYR A 123 -5.12 10.87 -17.61
N ARG A 124 -4.27 11.10 -18.61
CA ARG A 124 -4.16 12.40 -19.24
C ARG A 124 -5.46 12.84 -19.89
N GLN A 125 -6.15 11.96 -20.61
CA GLN A 125 -7.40 12.25 -21.29
C GLN A 125 -8.49 12.68 -20.30
N VAL A 126 -8.62 11.98 -19.17
CA VAL A 126 -9.72 12.23 -18.23
C VAL A 126 -9.42 13.34 -17.22
N THR A 127 -8.15 13.75 -17.07
CA THR A 127 -7.76 14.79 -16.11
C THR A 127 -7.47 16.15 -16.74
N HIS A 128 -7.35 16.24 -18.07
CA HIS A 128 -6.98 17.48 -18.77
C HIS A 128 -8.18 18.30 -19.28
N ASP A 129 -9.39 17.92 -19.02
CA ASP A 129 -10.59 18.68 -19.41
C ASP A 129 -11.04 19.66 -18.32
#